data_fa6b3d1ad923975b79d6720b47563345
#
_entry.id   fa6b3d1ad923975b79d6720b47563345
#
_cell.length_a   1.000
_cell.length_b   1.000
_cell.length_c   1.000
_cell.angle_alpha   90.00
_cell.angle_beta   90.00
_cell.angle_gamma   90.00
#
_symmetry.space_group_name_H-M   'P 1'
#
loop_
_entity.id
_entity.type
_entity.pdbx_description
1 polymer ?
#
loop_
_entity_poly.entity_id
_entity_poly.type
_entity_poly.pdbx_seq_one_letter_code
_entity_poly.pdbx_strand_id
1 'polypeptide(L)'
;MSKLNIDLPKKPNKDFKVSSVFNIKSDLVVKGFENKTEWVPEIDSSYVFDEDTTLAVLAGFQHNRRVMVQGFHGTGKSTHIEQIAARLNWPCVRINLDSHISRIDLLGKDAIKLEDGKQITEFQEGMLPWSIQNPVALVFDEYDAGRPDVMFVIQRVLESDGNFTLLDKNKVLQQHDLFRIFATTNTVGLGLSLIHI
;
A
#
# COMPACT_ATOMS: atom_id res chain seq x y z
N MET A 1 -1.72 18.24 8.82
CA MET A 1 -0.37 17.79 8.41
C MET A 1 0.10 18.73 7.33
N SER A 2 1.26 19.40 7.49
CA SER A 2 1.89 20.16 6.42
C SER A 2 1.97 19.24 5.19
N LYS A 3 1.84 19.80 3.98
CA LYS A 3 2.07 19.06 2.73
C LYS A 3 3.32 18.21 2.95
N LEU A 4 3.16 16.89 2.94
CA LEU A 4 4.26 15.94 3.01
C LEU A 4 5.08 16.16 1.73
N ASN A 5 6.01 17.10 1.79
CA ASN A 5 6.94 17.39 0.72
C ASN A 5 8.04 16.33 0.80
N ILE A 6 7.68 15.11 0.37
CA ILE A 6 8.53 13.93 0.48
C ILE A 6 9.25 13.80 -0.85
N ASP A 7 10.56 13.70 -0.78
CA ASP A 7 11.37 13.35 -1.94
C ASP A 7 11.18 11.86 -2.26
N LEU A 8 10.09 11.56 -2.96
CA LEU A 8 9.76 10.20 -3.40
C LEU A 8 10.45 9.89 -4.72
N PRO A 9 10.90 8.65 -4.91
CA PRO A 9 11.61 8.24 -6.12
C PRO A 9 10.69 8.31 -7.34
N LYS A 10 11.20 8.84 -8.45
CA LYS A 10 10.41 9.06 -9.67
C LYS A 10 10.29 7.82 -10.57
N LYS A 11 11.34 6.99 -10.61
CA LYS A 11 11.38 5.76 -11.42
C LYS A 11 12.29 4.72 -10.76
N PRO A 12 11.96 3.42 -10.86
CA PRO A 12 12.87 2.35 -10.47
C PRO A 12 14.14 2.43 -11.33
N ASN A 13 15.29 2.51 -10.68
CA ASN A 13 16.59 2.78 -11.32
C ASN A 13 17.68 1.76 -10.95
N LYS A 14 17.31 0.70 -10.24
CA LYS A 14 18.22 -0.37 -9.83
C LYS A 14 17.61 -1.74 -10.08
N ASP A 15 18.44 -2.63 -10.61
CA ASP A 15 18.10 -4.03 -10.81
C ASP A 15 18.58 -4.86 -9.61
N PHE A 16 17.71 -5.75 -9.12
CA PHE A 16 17.95 -6.64 -8.01
C PHE A 16 17.82 -8.08 -8.46
N LYS A 17 18.88 -8.88 -8.29
CA LYS A 17 18.84 -10.33 -8.51
C LYS A 17 18.05 -10.98 -7.37
N VAL A 18 16.93 -11.62 -7.71
CA VAL A 18 16.02 -12.21 -6.72
C VAL A 18 16.71 -13.26 -5.87
N SER A 19 17.52 -14.12 -6.46
CA SER A 19 18.28 -15.15 -5.74
C SER A 19 19.24 -14.57 -4.67
N SER A 20 19.89 -13.45 -4.96
CA SER A 20 20.86 -12.87 -4.04
C SER A 20 20.21 -12.00 -2.96
N VAL A 21 19.09 -11.35 -3.29
CA VAL A 21 18.43 -10.41 -2.36
C VAL A 21 17.49 -11.12 -1.38
N PHE A 22 16.80 -12.16 -1.86
CA PHE A 22 15.79 -12.88 -1.07
C PHE A 22 16.24 -14.30 -0.68
N ASN A 23 17.42 -14.72 -1.11
CA ASN A 23 17.96 -16.07 -0.85
C ASN A 23 17.00 -17.21 -1.26
N ILE A 24 16.32 -17.04 -2.41
CA ILE A 24 15.42 -18.03 -3.01
C ILE A 24 15.93 -18.46 -4.39
N LYS A 25 15.52 -19.65 -4.85
CA LYS A 25 15.93 -20.17 -6.16
C LYS A 25 15.18 -19.46 -7.28
N SER A 26 15.80 -18.43 -7.89
CA SER A 26 15.19 -17.71 -9.00
C SER A 26 16.24 -16.98 -9.81
N ASP A 27 16.15 -17.04 -11.14
CA ASP A 27 16.99 -16.27 -12.06
C ASP A 27 16.38 -14.90 -12.40
N LEU A 28 15.27 -14.55 -11.77
CA LEU A 28 14.57 -13.28 -12.01
C LEU A 28 15.42 -12.10 -11.55
N VAL A 29 15.32 -11.03 -12.32
CA VAL A 29 15.80 -9.70 -11.97
C VAL A 29 14.60 -8.78 -11.88
N VAL A 30 14.50 -8.07 -10.78
CA VAL A 30 13.38 -7.16 -10.48
C VAL A 30 13.88 -5.74 -10.30
N LYS A 31 13.04 -4.77 -10.65
CA LYS A 31 13.37 -3.36 -10.52
C LYS A 31 12.94 -2.81 -9.17
N GLY A 32 13.76 -1.96 -8.60
CA GLY A 32 13.47 -1.19 -7.40
C GLY A 32 14.22 0.14 -7.43
N PHE A 33 14.37 0.76 -6.28
CA PHE A 33 15.02 2.06 -6.17
C PHE A 33 16.42 1.92 -5.57
N GLU A 34 17.34 2.77 -6.02
CA GLU A 34 18.70 2.78 -5.49
C GLU A 34 18.75 3.39 -4.09
N ASN A 35 18.03 4.48 -3.90
CA ASN A 35 18.07 5.23 -2.65
C ASN A 35 16.86 4.88 -1.74
N LYS A 36 17.16 4.70 -0.45
CA LYS A 36 16.14 4.54 0.58
C LYS A 36 15.57 5.91 0.96
N THR A 37 14.25 5.99 1.09
CA THR A 37 13.54 7.14 1.65
C THR A 37 13.05 6.82 3.06
N GLU A 38 12.56 7.82 3.79
CA GLU A 38 11.99 7.65 5.13
C GLU A 38 10.76 6.71 5.18
N TRP A 39 10.09 6.50 4.02
CA TRP A 39 8.93 5.62 3.89
C TRP A 39 9.29 4.16 3.58
N VAL A 40 10.57 3.87 3.40
CA VAL A 40 11.02 2.49 3.16
C VAL A 40 11.19 1.80 4.51
N PRO A 41 10.54 0.63 4.72
CA PRO A 41 10.67 -0.11 5.97
C PRO A 41 12.12 -0.49 6.28
N GLU A 42 12.40 -0.73 7.55
CA GLU A 42 13.70 -1.24 7.96
C GLU A 42 13.88 -2.71 7.54
N ILE A 43 15.12 -3.03 7.13
CA ILE A 43 15.47 -4.40 6.76
C ILE A 43 15.72 -5.23 8.03
N ASP A 44 14.96 -6.29 8.20
CA ASP A 44 15.28 -7.35 9.14
C ASP A 44 16.22 -8.35 8.46
N SER A 45 17.49 -8.36 8.88
CA SER A 45 18.50 -9.27 8.32
C SER A 45 18.27 -10.74 8.67
N SER A 46 17.46 -11.03 9.68
CA SER A 46 17.13 -12.39 10.10
C SER A 46 15.91 -12.96 9.37
N TYR A 47 15.23 -12.14 8.57
CA TYR A 47 13.99 -12.53 7.89
C TYR A 47 14.25 -13.58 6.81
N VAL A 48 13.52 -14.70 6.90
CA VAL A 48 13.57 -15.80 5.93
C VAL A 48 12.37 -15.72 5.01
N PHE A 49 12.63 -15.70 3.70
CA PHE A 49 11.61 -15.60 2.67
C PHE A 49 11.06 -16.98 2.25
N ASP A 50 9.73 -17.09 2.19
CA ASP A 50 9.06 -18.17 1.50
C ASP A 50 9.11 -17.92 -0.01
N GLU A 51 9.50 -18.92 -0.80
CA GLU A 51 9.77 -18.76 -2.23
C GLU A 51 8.51 -18.36 -3.01
N ASP A 52 7.43 -19.13 -2.86
CA ASP A 52 6.20 -18.92 -3.64
C ASP A 52 5.53 -17.60 -3.31
N THR A 53 5.43 -17.28 -2.03
CA THR A 53 4.85 -15.99 -1.57
C THR A 53 5.69 -14.81 -2.04
N THR A 54 7.02 -14.94 -2.00
CA THR A 54 7.94 -13.88 -2.47
C THR A 54 7.75 -13.62 -3.95
N LEU A 55 7.70 -14.66 -4.78
CA LEU A 55 7.51 -14.52 -6.23
C LEU A 55 6.16 -13.89 -6.57
N ALA A 56 5.09 -14.27 -5.85
CA ALA A 56 3.77 -13.67 -6.03
C ALA A 56 3.76 -12.18 -5.67
N VAL A 57 4.36 -11.79 -4.54
CA VAL A 57 4.46 -10.38 -4.12
C VAL A 57 5.36 -9.59 -5.08
N LEU A 58 6.46 -10.14 -5.54
CA LEU A 58 7.32 -9.51 -6.56
C LEU A 58 6.57 -9.27 -7.88
N ALA A 59 5.68 -10.18 -8.30
CA ALA A 59 4.82 -9.94 -9.47
C ALA A 59 3.91 -8.73 -9.24
N GLY A 60 3.42 -8.50 -8.02
CA GLY A 60 2.70 -7.30 -7.62
C GLY A 60 3.54 -6.03 -7.83
N PHE A 61 4.77 -6.02 -7.35
CA PHE A 61 5.67 -4.88 -7.51
C PHE A 61 6.04 -4.61 -8.99
N GLN A 62 6.37 -5.65 -9.75
CA GLN A 62 6.87 -5.48 -11.12
C GLN A 62 5.77 -5.21 -12.16
N HIS A 63 4.61 -5.84 -12.00
CA HIS A 63 3.54 -5.84 -12.99
C HIS A 63 2.25 -5.17 -12.52
N ASN A 64 2.31 -4.44 -11.41
CA ASN A 64 1.14 -3.79 -10.80
C ASN A 64 -0.05 -4.77 -10.58
N ARG A 65 0.25 -6.03 -10.22
CA ARG A 65 -0.79 -7.00 -9.86
C ARG A 65 -1.29 -6.72 -8.45
N ARG A 66 -2.60 -6.82 -8.26
CA ARG A 66 -3.21 -6.78 -6.92
C ARG A 66 -2.96 -8.14 -6.28
N VAL A 67 -2.27 -8.14 -5.14
CA VAL A 67 -1.89 -9.38 -4.48
C VAL A 67 -2.47 -9.41 -3.07
N MET A 68 -3.16 -10.51 -2.75
CA MET A 68 -3.65 -10.78 -1.41
C MET A 68 -2.90 -11.98 -0.84
N VAL A 69 -2.25 -11.77 0.30
CA VAL A 69 -1.55 -12.83 1.04
C VAL A 69 -2.49 -13.35 2.12
N GLN A 70 -2.85 -14.63 2.00
CA GLN A 70 -3.73 -15.31 2.93
C GLN A 70 -2.94 -16.26 3.84
N GLY A 71 -3.34 -16.37 5.10
CA GLY A 71 -2.74 -17.31 6.05
C GLY A 71 -3.21 -17.07 7.48
N PHE A 72 -2.85 -17.93 8.40
CA PHE A 72 -3.23 -17.80 9.80
C PHE A 72 -2.73 -16.49 10.44
N HIS A 73 -3.40 -16.07 11.50
CA HIS A 73 -2.97 -14.92 12.28
C HIS A 73 -1.55 -15.13 12.83
N GLY A 74 -0.73 -14.08 12.82
CA GLY A 74 0.64 -14.14 13.36
C GLY A 74 1.68 -14.82 12.45
N THR A 75 1.36 -15.19 11.21
CA THR A 75 2.32 -15.84 10.29
C THR A 75 3.22 -14.85 9.52
N GLY A 76 3.19 -13.56 9.85
CA GLY A 76 4.08 -12.56 9.26
C GLY A 76 3.69 -12.09 7.85
N LYS A 77 2.43 -12.24 7.41
CA LYS A 77 1.96 -11.88 6.06
C LYS A 77 2.29 -10.44 5.66
N SER A 78 1.91 -9.48 6.48
CA SER A 78 2.20 -8.05 6.25
C SER A 78 3.69 -7.76 6.33
N THR A 79 4.39 -8.34 7.30
CA THR A 79 5.84 -8.25 7.42
C THR A 79 6.55 -8.77 6.17
N HIS A 80 6.04 -9.85 5.54
CA HIS A 80 6.60 -10.39 4.30
C HIS A 80 6.59 -9.35 3.18
N ILE A 81 5.46 -8.66 2.98
CA ILE A 81 5.33 -7.60 1.97
C ILE A 81 6.26 -6.42 2.31
N GLU A 82 6.28 -5.99 3.58
CA GLU A 82 7.16 -4.91 4.05
C GLU A 82 8.64 -5.25 3.86
N GLN A 83 9.05 -6.50 4.14
CA GLN A 83 10.44 -6.94 3.96
C GLN A 83 10.84 -7.04 2.49
N ILE A 84 9.92 -7.32 1.57
CA ILE A 84 10.17 -7.22 0.13
C ILE A 84 10.31 -5.75 -0.28
N ALA A 85 9.41 -4.88 0.16
CA ALA A 85 9.49 -3.44 -0.11
C ALA A 85 10.81 -2.85 0.41
N ALA A 86 11.22 -3.21 1.62
CA ALA A 86 12.49 -2.77 2.23
C ALA A 86 13.70 -3.10 1.35
N ARG A 87 13.78 -4.33 0.82
CA ARG A 87 14.92 -4.77 -0.01
C ARG A 87 14.93 -4.17 -1.41
N LEU A 88 13.75 -3.77 -1.91
CA LEU A 88 13.62 -3.04 -3.17
C LEU A 88 13.76 -1.52 -3.01
N ASN A 89 13.97 -1.02 -1.80
CA ASN A 89 13.89 0.40 -1.41
C ASN A 89 12.57 1.05 -1.85
N TRP A 90 11.48 0.27 -1.88
CA TRP A 90 10.15 0.75 -2.28
C TRP A 90 9.44 1.37 -1.09
N PRO A 91 9.01 2.65 -1.18
CA PRO A 91 8.21 3.26 -0.12
C PRO A 91 6.97 2.42 0.16
N CYS A 92 6.68 2.17 1.43
CA CYS A 92 5.60 1.28 1.84
C CYS A 92 4.78 1.91 2.97
N VAL A 93 3.47 1.87 2.81
CA VAL A 93 2.50 2.34 3.81
C VAL A 93 1.60 1.17 4.16
N ARG A 94 1.45 0.90 5.44
CA ARG A 94 0.55 -0.12 5.95
C ARG A 94 -0.63 0.53 6.68
N ILE A 95 -1.83 0.09 6.34
CA ILE A 95 -3.08 0.48 7.01
C ILE A 95 -3.74 -0.80 7.54
N ASN A 96 -3.87 -0.89 8.85
CA ASN A 96 -4.64 -1.98 9.47
C ASN A 96 -6.13 -1.64 9.39
N LEU A 97 -6.91 -2.53 8.77
CA LEU A 97 -8.35 -2.38 8.57
C LEU A 97 -9.12 -2.98 9.76
N ASP A 98 -8.81 -2.53 10.96
CA ASP A 98 -9.57 -2.91 12.14
C ASP A 98 -10.98 -2.26 12.15
N SER A 99 -11.82 -2.66 13.10
CA SER A 99 -13.18 -2.17 13.24
C SER A 99 -13.31 -0.68 13.60
N HIS A 100 -12.19 -0.01 13.92
CA HIS A 100 -12.15 1.41 14.30
C HIS A 100 -11.87 2.33 13.11
N ILE A 101 -11.25 1.82 12.04
CA ILE A 101 -11.00 2.60 10.83
C ILE A 101 -12.31 2.93 10.14
N SER A 102 -12.53 4.21 9.89
CA SER A 102 -13.68 4.73 9.17
C SER A 102 -13.30 5.23 7.78
N ARG A 103 -14.32 5.45 6.93
CA ARG A 103 -14.14 6.07 5.63
C ARG A 103 -13.40 7.42 5.71
N ILE A 104 -13.70 8.23 6.73
CA ILE A 104 -13.08 9.55 6.93
C ILE A 104 -11.59 9.44 7.24
N ASP A 105 -11.18 8.40 7.97
CA ASP A 105 -9.77 8.17 8.29
C ASP A 105 -8.97 7.80 7.05
N LEU A 106 -9.57 7.08 6.10
CA LEU A 106 -8.94 6.74 4.84
C LEU A 106 -8.88 7.90 3.85
N LEU A 107 -10.02 8.61 3.65
CA LEU A 107 -10.16 9.63 2.61
C LEU A 107 -9.67 10.99 3.03
N GLY A 108 -9.83 11.31 4.28
CA GLY A 108 -9.56 12.64 4.84
C GLY A 108 -10.81 13.32 5.36
N LYS A 109 -10.60 14.47 5.97
CA LYS A 109 -11.65 15.26 6.64
C LYS A 109 -11.37 16.74 6.57
N ASP A 110 -12.43 17.52 6.70
CA ASP A 110 -12.31 18.94 6.93
C ASP A 110 -11.79 19.20 8.37
N ALA A 111 -10.79 20.05 8.46
CA ALA A 111 -10.21 20.47 9.72
C ALA A 111 -10.26 22.01 9.82
N ILE A 112 -10.59 22.50 11.00
CA ILE A 112 -10.59 23.94 11.28
C ILE A 112 -9.17 24.33 11.72
N LYS A 113 -8.59 25.29 11.02
CA LYS A 113 -7.32 25.92 11.38
C LYS A 113 -7.55 27.38 11.76
N LEU A 114 -6.71 27.88 12.65
CA LEU A 114 -6.61 29.31 12.94
C LEU A 114 -5.43 29.87 12.13
N GLU A 115 -5.74 30.79 11.21
CA GLU A 115 -4.75 31.52 10.43
C GLU A 115 -5.06 33.00 10.55
N ASP A 116 -4.10 33.79 11.01
CA ASP A 116 -4.25 35.24 11.30
C ASP A 116 -5.48 35.61 12.15
N GLY A 117 -5.79 34.76 13.15
CA GLY A 117 -6.93 34.99 14.06
C GLY A 117 -8.30 34.67 13.44
N LYS A 118 -8.35 34.15 12.21
CA LYS A 118 -9.59 33.70 11.56
C LYS A 118 -9.64 32.19 11.50
N GLN A 119 -10.84 31.64 11.68
CA GLN A 119 -11.09 30.23 11.46
C GLN A 119 -11.24 29.96 9.96
N ILE A 120 -10.38 29.11 9.43
CA ILE A 120 -10.50 28.60 8.07
C ILE A 120 -10.73 27.09 8.10
N THR A 121 -11.56 26.60 7.20
CA THR A 121 -11.75 25.17 7.01
C THR A 121 -10.80 24.69 5.90
N GLU A 122 -9.91 23.74 6.22
CA GLU A 122 -9.02 23.12 5.28
C GLU A 122 -9.23 21.60 5.28
N PHE A 123 -9.36 21.02 4.11
CA PHE A 123 -9.43 19.57 3.98
C PHE A 123 -8.06 18.94 4.22
N GLN A 124 -7.98 18.05 5.17
CA GLN A 124 -6.83 17.22 5.42
C GLN A 124 -6.98 15.91 4.65
N GLU A 125 -6.17 15.73 3.61
CA GLU A 125 -6.16 14.52 2.79
C GLU A 125 -5.74 13.31 3.63
N GLY A 126 -6.47 12.20 3.47
CA GLY A 126 -6.17 10.94 4.13
C GLY A 126 -5.05 10.16 3.42
N MET A 127 -4.64 9.04 4.03
CA MET A 127 -3.53 8.24 3.51
C MET A 127 -3.86 7.56 2.17
N LEU A 128 -5.11 7.20 1.91
CA LEU A 128 -5.49 6.52 0.68
C LEU A 128 -5.36 7.43 -0.56
N PRO A 129 -5.98 8.61 -0.62
CA PRO A 129 -5.80 9.54 -1.74
C PRO A 129 -4.35 9.94 -1.96
N TRP A 130 -3.60 10.17 -0.87
CA TRP A 130 -2.18 10.45 -0.95
C TRP A 130 -1.39 9.28 -1.55
N SER A 131 -1.61 8.05 -1.08
CA SER A 131 -0.92 6.85 -1.58
C SER A 131 -1.17 6.61 -3.06
N ILE A 132 -2.42 6.78 -3.51
CA ILE A 132 -2.80 6.57 -4.92
C ILE A 132 -1.99 7.49 -5.86
N GLN A 133 -1.70 8.71 -5.43
CA GLN A 133 -1.01 9.72 -6.23
C GLN A 133 0.52 9.61 -6.18
N ASN A 134 1.07 8.67 -5.42
CA ASN A 134 2.50 8.59 -5.14
C ASN A 134 3.08 7.19 -5.45
N PRO A 135 4.40 7.09 -5.69
CA PRO A 135 5.11 5.83 -5.96
C PRO A 135 5.30 5.00 -4.68
N VAL A 136 4.23 4.57 -4.07
CA VAL A 136 4.23 3.80 -2.82
C VAL A 136 3.54 2.45 -2.97
N ALA A 137 3.94 1.50 -2.17
CA ALA A 137 3.21 0.26 -1.94
C ALA A 137 2.26 0.44 -0.75
N LEU A 138 0.97 0.34 -0.98
CA LEU A 138 -0.06 0.40 0.05
C LEU A 138 -0.45 -1.02 0.44
N VAL A 139 -0.35 -1.33 1.72
CA VAL A 139 -0.70 -2.63 2.29
C VAL A 139 -1.93 -2.48 3.17
N PHE A 140 -3.04 -3.08 2.77
CA PHE A 140 -4.21 -3.24 3.63
C PHE A 140 -4.06 -4.51 4.45
N ASP A 141 -3.80 -4.33 5.74
CA ASP A 141 -3.67 -5.45 6.66
C ASP A 141 -5.01 -5.79 7.29
N GLU A 142 -5.24 -7.09 7.53
CA GLU A 142 -6.50 -7.62 8.06
C GLU A 142 -7.73 -7.21 7.22
N TYR A 143 -7.63 -7.39 5.91
CA TYR A 143 -8.65 -7.00 4.94
C TYR A 143 -10.04 -7.56 5.27
N ASP A 144 -10.11 -8.73 5.85
CA ASP A 144 -11.32 -9.42 6.29
C ASP A 144 -11.99 -8.82 7.54
N ALA A 145 -11.27 -7.98 8.29
CA ALA A 145 -11.80 -7.27 9.45
C ALA A 145 -12.38 -5.87 9.10
N GLY A 146 -12.20 -5.43 7.86
CA GLY A 146 -12.62 -4.10 7.41
C GLY A 146 -14.13 -3.89 7.45
N ARG A 147 -14.55 -2.69 7.85
CA ARG A 147 -15.97 -2.30 7.84
C ARG A 147 -16.51 -2.21 6.42
N PRO A 148 -17.79 -2.55 6.16
CA PRO A 148 -18.37 -2.52 4.81
C PRO A 148 -18.24 -1.16 4.11
N ASP A 149 -18.42 -0.05 4.81
CA ASP A 149 -18.31 1.31 4.26
C ASP A 149 -16.88 1.64 3.81
N VAL A 150 -15.88 1.11 4.51
CA VAL A 150 -14.46 1.21 4.16
C VAL A 150 -14.14 0.31 2.95
N MET A 151 -14.67 -0.91 2.94
CA MET A 151 -14.43 -1.88 1.88
C MET A 151 -14.93 -1.39 0.51
N PHE A 152 -16.08 -0.71 0.45
CA PHE A 152 -16.57 -0.10 -0.80
C PHE A 152 -15.61 0.97 -1.35
N VAL A 153 -14.95 1.73 -0.49
CA VAL A 153 -13.95 2.72 -0.91
C VAL A 153 -12.72 2.02 -1.48
N ILE A 154 -12.24 0.98 -0.81
CA ILE A 154 -11.05 0.24 -1.23
C ILE A 154 -11.32 -0.50 -2.55
N GLN A 155 -12.50 -1.11 -2.70
CA GLN A 155 -12.89 -1.83 -3.92
C GLN A 155 -12.73 -0.95 -5.16
N ARG A 156 -13.09 0.33 -5.09
CA ARG A 156 -12.92 1.27 -6.20
C ARG A 156 -11.47 1.48 -6.61
N VAL A 157 -10.55 1.43 -5.65
CA VAL A 157 -9.10 1.55 -5.92
C VAL A 157 -8.53 0.30 -6.58
N LEU A 158 -9.18 -0.84 -6.38
CA LEU A 158 -8.74 -2.12 -6.96
C LEU A 158 -9.12 -2.25 -8.44
N GLU A 159 -10.02 -1.42 -8.96
CA GLU A 159 -10.44 -1.47 -10.36
C GLU A 159 -9.29 -1.09 -11.30
N SER A 160 -9.35 -1.60 -12.51
CA SER A 160 -8.26 -1.48 -13.48
C SER A 160 -8.18 -0.13 -14.19
N ASP A 161 -9.24 0.69 -14.12
CA ASP A 161 -9.30 2.01 -14.78
C ASP A 161 -8.43 3.06 -14.08
N GLY A 162 -7.93 2.77 -12.88
CA GLY A 162 -7.00 3.61 -12.14
C GLY A 162 -7.59 4.93 -11.63
N ASN A 163 -8.90 5.15 -11.80
CA ASN A 163 -9.53 6.40 -11.42
C ASN A 163 -10.21 6.29 -10.05
N PHE A 164 -9.93 7.24 -9.18
CA PHE A 164 -10.55 7.34 -7.87
C PHE A 164 -11.22 8.70 -7.68
N THR A 165 -12.54 8.72 -7.48
CA THR A 165 -13.28 9.97 -7.28
C THR A 165 -13.35 10.34 -5.81
N LEU A 166 -12.71 11.44 -5.44
CA LEU A 166 -12.82 12.05 -4.14
C LEU A 166 -13.99 13.04 -4.14
N LEU A 167 -15.17 12.57 -3.72
CA LEU A 167 -16.42 13.32 -3.78
C LEU A 167 -16.37 14.62 -2.99
N ASP A 168 -15.79 14.59 -1.78
CA ASP A 168 -15.69 15.73 -0.89
C ASP A 168 -14.86 16.90 -1.49
N LYS A 169 -14.09 16.63 -2.53
CA LYS A 169 -13.29 17.62 -3.28
C LYS A 169 -13.72 17.78 -4.72
N ASN A 170 -14.75 17.06 -5.16
CA ASN A 170 -15.17 17.00 -6.55
C ASN A 170 -13.97 16.78 -7.52
N LYS A 171 -13.07 15.87 -7.13
CA LYS A 171 -11.82 15.61 -7.82
C LYS A 171 -11.69 14.15 -8.20
N VAL A 172 -11.27 13.88 -9.44
CA VAL A 172 -10.85 12.55 -9.88
C VAL A 172 -9.35 12.45 -9.75
N LEU A 173 -8.89 11.47 -8.98
CA LEU A 173 -7.49 11.15 -8.80
C LEU A 173 -7.12 9.99 -9.73
N GLN A 174 -6.00 10.12 -10.42
CA GLN A 174 -5.42 9.04 -11.20
C GLN A 174 -4.36 8.31 -10.38
N GLN A 175 -4.31 7.00 -10.51
CA GLN A 175 -3.25 6.22 -9.88
C GLN A 175 -1.91 6.55 -10.51
N HIS A 176 -0.91 6.73 -9.65
CA HIS A 176 0.47 6.84 -10.09
C HIS A 176 0.95 5.50 -10.67
N ASP A 177 1.71 5.52 -11.76
CA ASP A 177 2.20 4.31 -12.45
C ASP A 177 2.98 3.35 -11.54
N LEU A 178 3.60 3.89 -10.50
CA LEU A 178 4.38 3.14 -9.51
C LEU A 178 3.61 2.90 -8.21
N PHE A 179 2.34 3.27 -8.13
CA PHE A 179 1.49 2.86 -7.02
C PHE A 179 1.29 1.34 -7.04
N ARG A 180 1.43 0.70 -5.91
CA ARG A 180 1.22 -0.75 -5.73
C ARG A 180 0.24 -0.97 -4.59
N ILE A 181 -0.56 -2.02 -4.69
CA ILE A 181 -1.55 -2.35 -3.67
C ILE A 181 -1.47 -3.83 -3.31
N PHE A 182 -1.43 -4.07 -2.02
CA PHE A 182 -1.39 -5.40 -1.42
C PHE A 182 -2.43 -5.49 -0.32
N ALA A 183 -2.85 -6.70 -0.01
CA ALA A 183 -3.72 -6.96 1.13
C ALA A 183 -3.29 -8.23 1.86
N THR A 184 -3.62 -8.32 3.15
CA THR A 184 -3.50 -9.56 3.91
C THR A 184 -4.85 -9.95 4.48
N THR A 185 -5.09 -11.24 4.64
CA THR A 185 -6.32 -11.77 5.23
C THR A 185 -6.02 -12.98 6.09
N ASN A 186 -6.82 -13.17 7.14
CA ASN A 186 -6.72 -14.32 8.04
C ASN A 186 -7.72 -15.43 7.70
N THR A 187 -8.75 -15.11 6.91
CA THR A 187 -9.85 -16.03 6.62
C THR A 187 -9.96 -16.41 5.14
N VAL A 188 -10.61 -17.54 4.88
CA VAL A 188 -10.89 -18.06 3.52
C VAL A 188 -12.21 -17.50 2.96
N GLY A 189 -12.61 -16.29 3.38
CA GLY A 189 -13.78 -15.65 2.78
C GLY A 189 -15.13 -16.15 3.28
N LEU A 190 -15.22 -16.57 4.52
CA LEU A 190 -16.51 -16.85 5.16
C LEU A 190 -17.15 -15.51 5.58
N GLY A 191 -17.89 -14.88 4.68
CA GLY A 191 -18.75 -13.76 5.05
C GLY A 191 -18.75 -12.52 4.15
N LEU A 192 -17.77 -12.33 3.28
CA LEU A 192 -17.78 -11.24 2.28
C LEU A 192 -17.36 -11.81 0.93
N SER A 193 -18.05 -11.41 -0.13
CA SER A 193 -17.75 -11.81 -1.50
C SER A 193 -16.31 -11.37 -1.84
N LEU A 194 -15.36 -12.28 -1.71
CA LEU A 194 -13.99 -12.07 -2.15
C LEU A 194 -13.96 -12.16 -3.67
N ILE A 195 -13.67 -11.08 -4.32
CA ILE A 195 -13.33 -11.08 -5.73
C ILE A 195 -11.95 -11.71 -5.84
N HIS A 196 -11.91 -12.94 -6.32
CA HIS A 196 -10.65 -13.54 -6.78
C HIS A 196 -10.23 -12.80 -8.05
N ILE A 197 -9.17 -12.04 -7.94
CA ILE A 197 -8.51 -11.42 -9.09
C ILE A 197 -7.21 -12.16 -9.36
#